data_a4a92b2123d02a32a4476bdce79309b1
#
_entry.id   a4a92b2123d02a32a4476bdce79309b1
#
_cell.length_a   1.000
_cell.length_b   1.000
_cell.length_c   1.000
_cell.angle_alpha   90.00
_cell.angle_beta   90.00
_cell.angle_gamma   90.00
#
_symmetry.space_group_name_H-M   'P 1'
#
loop_
_entity.id
_entity.type
_entity.pdbx_description
1 polymer ?
#
loop_
_entity_poly.entity_id
_entity_poly.type
_entity_poly.pdbx_seq_one_letter_code
_entity_poly.pdbx_strand_id
1 'polypeptide(L)'
;MTLLPESILTPVLDRNVPRPAFFLDRDDTLIPDVPYLSDPGRVELYPLAVEGLIMLRSAGYRLILLSNQSGIGRGLFTREQLKAVHARLQSLLAAQGVSLDAAYFCPHAPQESCPCRKPATGLLEAACHDFPTILEGSAMAGDKEADILLGRNAGIAAIQILAPGRKRIEGADYAATDLADAAAWLLGRRKGGAR
;
A
#
# COMPACT_ATOMS: atom_id res chain seq x y z
N MET A 1 -23.30 -10.75 8.10
CA MET A 1 -22.44 -9.68 8.63
C MET A 1 -21.53 -9.23 7.49
N THR A 2 -21.64 -8.02 7.00
CA THR A 2 -20.82 -7.54 5.87
C THR A 2 -19.38 -7.45 6.33
N LEU A 3 -18.51 -8.23 5.68
CA LEU A 3 -17.07 -8.27 5.98
C LEU A 3 -16.40 -7.02 5.38
N LEU A 4 -16.48 -5.90 6.09
CA LEU A 4 -15.87 -4.64 5.67
C LEU A 4 -14.38 -4.61 6.05
N PRO A 5 -13.53 -3.96 5.23
CA PRO A 5 -12.15 -3.72 5.59
C PRO A 5 -12.06 -2.75 6.77
N GLU A 6 -10.96 -2.83 7.52
CA GLU A 6 -10.64 -1.82 8.52
C GLU A 6 -9.89 -0.67 7.87
N SER A 7 -10.24 0.57 8.21
CA SER A 7 -9.57 1.76 7.70
C SER A 7 -9.05 2.65 8.83
N ILE A 8 -7.89 3.25 8.60
CA ILE A 8 -7.31 4.32 9.42
C ILE A 8 -7.03 5.48 8.49
N LEU A 9 -7.76 6.58 8.68
CA LEU A 9 -7.69 7.77 7.84
C LEU A 9 -6.85 8.84 8.54
N THR A 10 -5.94 9.46 7.79
CA THR A 10 -5.22 10.65 8.22
C THR A 10 -6.02 11.89 7.84
N PRO A 11 -6.20 12.89 8.72
CA PRO A 11 -6.83 14.15 8.35
C PRO A 11 -6.03 14.85 7.23
N VAL A 12 -6.67 15.06 6.07
CA VAL A 12 -6.09 15.79 4.94
C VAL A 12 -7.04 16.89 4.48
N LEU A 13 -6.51 18.09 4.21
CA LEU A 13 -7.29 19.28 3.87
C LEU A 13 -7.99 19.17 2.51
N ASP A 14 -7.45 18.39 1.58
CA ASP A 14 -7.91 18.27 0.21
C ASP A 14 -8.47 16.88 -0.13
N ARG A 15 -9.08 16.21 0.86
CA ARG A 15 -9.59 14.85 0.74
C ARG A 15 -10.47 14.64 -0.50
N ASN A 16 -11.28 15.62 -0.84
CA ASN A 16 -12.27 15.56 -1.94
C ASN A 16 -11.71 15.96 -3.32
N VAL A 17 -10.43 16.34 -3.40
CA VAL A 17 -9.82 16.68 -4.68
C VAL A 17 -9.38 15.39 -5.38
N PRO A 18 -9.86 15.10 -6.62
CA PRO A 18 -9.43 13.93 -7.38
C PRO A 18 -7.92 13.98 -7.66
N ARG A 19 -7.20 12.91 -7.33
CA ARG A 19 -5.75 12.77 -7.55
C ARG A 19 -5.41 11.33 -7.92
N PRO A 20 -4.32 11.07 -8.64
CA PRO A 20 -3.79 9.73 -8.75
C PRO A 20 -3.32 9.24 -7.38
N ALA A 21 -3.43 7.93 -7.16
CA ALA A 21 -3.00 7.29 -5.93
C ALA A 21 -1.86 6.30 -6.20
N PHE A 22 -0.93 6.28 -5.28
CA PHE A 22 0.04 5.20 -5.15
C PHE A 22 -0.42 4.32 -3.99
N PHE A 23 -0.99 3.17 -4.36
CA PHE A 23 -1.36 2.13 -3.42
C PHE A 23 -0.13 1.29 -3.13
N LEU A 24 0.08 0.91 -1.87
CA LEU A 24 1.26 0.14 -1.50
C LEU A 24 0.93 -0.90 -0.43
N ASP A 25 1.59 -2.05 -0.49
CA ASP A 25 1.60 -2.98 0.64
C ASP A 25 2.49 -2.47 1.77
N ARG A 26 2.42 -3.12 2.93
CA ARG A 26 3.20 -2.79 4.11
C ARG A 26 4.47 -3.63 4.21
N ASP A 27 4.27 -4.94 4.35
CA ASP A 27 5.32 -5.91 4.67
C ASP A 27 6.17 -6.23 3.43
N ASP A 28 7.50 -6.26 3.56
CA ASP A 28 8.48 -6.35 2.46
C ASP A 28 8.34 -5.29 1.35
N THR A 29 7.62 -4.21 1.64
CA THR A 29 7.44 -3.08 0.72
C THR A 29 7.85 -1.77 1.38
N LEU A 30 7.26 -1.45 2.53
CA LEU A 30 7.53 -0.24 3.31
C LEU A 30 8.39 -0.53 4.55
N ILE A 31 8.18 -1.70 5.13
CA ILE A 31 8.89 -2.23 6.30
C ILE A 31 9.29 -3.69 6.06
N PRO A 32 10.32 -4.22 6.73
CA PRO A 32 10.62 -5.65 6.71
C PRO A 32 9.42 -6.53 7.13
N ASP A 33 9.23 -7.66 6.46
CA ASP A 33 8.18 -8.63 6.84
C ASP A 33 8.57 -9.30 8.18
N VAL A 34 7.82 -8.97 9.21
CA VAL A 34 7.90 -9.61 10.51
C VAL A 34 6.62 -10.42 10.69
N PRO A 35 6.71 -11.76 10.79
CA PRO A 35 5.53 -12.59 10.93
C PRO A 35 4.61 -12.12 12.06
N TYR A 36 3.37 -11.80 11.70
CA TYR A 36 2.33 -11.33 12.64
C TYR A 36 2.77 -10.15 13.52
N LEU A 37 3.40 -9.15 12.91
CA LEU A 37 3.88 -7.95 13.59
C LEU A 37 2.78 -7.30 14.45
N SER A 38 2.96 -7.34 15.76
CA SER A 38 2.02 -6.85 16.78
C SER A 38 2.68 -5.89 17.78
N ASP A 39 4.01 -5.83 17.80
CA ASP A 39 4.80 -4.95 18.66
C ASP A 39 5.23 -3.70 17.88
N PRO A 40 4.75 -2.49 18.24
CA PRO A 40 5.16 -1.23 17.62
C PRO A 40 6.67 -0.95 17.70
N GLY A 41 7.36 -1.48 18.71
CA GLY A 41 8.81 -1.32 18.88
C GLY A 41 9.65 -1.99 17.81
N ARG A 42 9.06 -2.93 17.05
CA ARG A 42 9.71 -3.65 15.95
C ARG A 42 9.46 -3.05 14.56
N VAL A 43 8.77 -1.91 14.49
CA VAL A 43 8.54 -1.23 13.21
C VAL A 43 9.78 -0.46 12.79
N GLU A 44 10.34 -0.84 11.65
CA GLU A 44 11.51 -0.20 11.02
C GLU A 44 11.17 0.14 9.57
N LEU A 45 11.54 1.33 9.10
CA LEU A 45 11.32 1.73 7.70
C LEU A 45 12.49 1.28 6.82
N TYR A 46 12.19 0.83 5.61
CA TYR A 46 13.21 0.76 4.57
C TYR A 46 13.65 2.17 4.17
N PRO A 47 14.96 2.49 4.14
CA PRO A 47 15.43 3.86 3.86
C PRO A 47 14.92 4.41 2.53
N LEU A 48 15.01 3.65 1.45
CA LEU A 48 14.59 4.05 0.11
C LEU A 48 13.06 4.06 -0.06
N ALA A 49 12.30 3.47 0.89
CA ALA A 49 10.84 3.59 0.90
C ALA A 49 10.41 5.03 1.21
N VAL A 50 11.05 5.68 2.15
CA VAL A 50 10.76 7.09 2.51
C VAL A 50 11.03 8.01 1.33
N GLU A 51 12.17 7.85 0.65
CA GLU A 51 12.53 8.62 -0.54
C GLU A 51 11.47 8.50 -1.63
N GLY A 52 11.06 7.27 -1.96
CA GLY A 52 10.01 7.01 -2.94
C GLY A 52 8.68 7.68 -2.58
N LEU A 53 8.27 7.60 -1.30
CA LEU A 53 7.05 8.27 -0.84
C LEU A 53 7.14 9.80 -0.94
N ILE A 54 8.28 10.42 -0.63
CA ILE A 54 8.49 11.86 -0.78
C ILE A 54 8.40 12.27 -2.25
N MET A 55 9.02 11.51 -3.17
CA MET A 55 8.94 11.76 -4.62
C MET A 55 7.49 11.76 -5.11
N LEU A 56 6.72 10.73 -4.74
CA LEU A 56 5.32 10.59 -5.12
C LEU A 56 4.43 11.68 -4.52
N ARG A 57 4.62 12.00 -3.24
CA ARG A 57 3.91 13.09 -2.56
C ARG A 57 4.16 14.42 -3.26
N SER A 58 5.40 14.73 -3.60
CA SER A 58 5.80 15.96 -4.32
C SER A 58 5.19 16.04 -5.71
N ALA A 59 4.93 14.89 -6.35
CA ALA A 59 4.26 14.79 -7.64
C ALA A 59 2.72 14.79 -7.55
N GLY A 60 2.15 14.97 -6.36
CA GLY A 60 0.71 15.12 -6.12
C GLY A 60 -0.05 13.80 -5.95
N TYR A 61 0.64 12.68 -5.74
CA TYR A 61 -0.02 11.41 -5.46
C TYR A 61 -0.60 11.35 -4.05
N ARG A 62 -1.75 10.67 -3.92
CA ARG A 62 -2.17 10.12 -2.63
C ARG A 62 -1.35 8.88 -2.31
N LEU A 63 -0.99 8.72 -1.06
CA LEU A 63 -0.23 7.57 -0.56
C LEU A 63 -1.16 6.73 0.32
N ILE A 64 -1.60 5.57 -0.18
CA ILE A 64 -2.62 4.75 0.47
C ILE A 64 -2.10 3.34 0.66
N LEU A 65 -2.05 2.89 1.91
CA LEU A 65 -1.61 1.54 2.26
C LEU A 65 -2.76 0.55 2.17
N LEU A 66 -2.54 -0.58 1.49
CA LEU A 66 -3.49 -1.69 1.36
C LEU A 66 -2.81 -2.99 1.83
N SER A 67 -3.20 -3.55 2.96
CA SER A 67 -2.49 -4.69 3.52
C SER A 67 -3.39 -5.83 4.01
N ASN A 68 -2.98 -7.07 3.74
CA ASN A 68 -3.62 -8.29 4.23
C ASN A 68 -3.08 -8.65 5.62
N GLN A 69 -3.89 -8.48 6.66
CA GLN A 69 -3.50 -8.71 8.05
C GLN A 69 -4.26 -9.88 8.67
N SER A 70 -4.09 -11.06 8.08
CA SER A 70 -4.82 -12.29 8.46
C SER A 70 -4.57 -12.79 9.86
N GLY A 71 -3.53 -12.30 10.55
CA GLY A 71 -3.27 -12.63 11.94
C GLY A 71 -4.41 -12.28 12.88
N ILE A 72 -5.21 -11.24 12.54
CA ILE A 72 -6.41 -10.85 13.30
C ILE A 72 -7.47 -11.96 13.22
N GLY A 73 -7.85 -12.39 12.02
CA GLY A 73 -8.83 -13.47 11.83
C GLY A 73 -8.36 -14.83 12.35
N ARG A 74 -7.04 -15.01 12.48
CA ARG A 74 -6.43 -16.20 13.12
C ARG A 74 -6.28 -16.08 14.64
N GLY A 75 -6.61 -14.93 15.25
CA GLY A 75 -6.47 -14.70 16.68
C GLY A 75 -5.02 -14.57 17.17
N LEU A 76 -4.07 -14.25 16.28
CA LEU A 76 -2.64 -14.16 16.61
C LEU A 76 -2.24 -12.77 17.12
N PHE A 77 -3.00 -11.73 16.77
CA PHE A 77 -2.91 -10.38 17.32
C PHE A 77 -4.26 -9.66 17.18
N THR A 78 -4.42 -8.56 17.90
CA THR A 78 -5.69 -7.83 17.97
C THR A 78 -5.72 -6.62 17.01
N ARG A 79 -6.92 -6.05 16.83
CA ARG A 79 -7.11 -4.81 16.09
C ARG A 79 -6.39 -3.62 16.74
N GLU A 80 -6.36 -3.59 18.07
CA GLU A 80 -5.66 -2.57 18.85
C GLU A 80 -4.15 -2.65 18.61
N GLN A 81 -3.58 -3.85 18.55
CA GLN A 81 -2.18 -4.06 18.22
C GLN A 81 -1.87 -3.62 16.77
N LEU A 82 -2.73 -3.95 15.81
CA LEU A 82 -2.60 -3.43 14.44
C LEU A 82 -2.58 -1.90 14.40
N LYS A 83 -3.52 -1.25 15.12
CA LYS A 83 -3.58 0.22 15.20
C LYS A 83 -2.33 0.81 15.83
N ALA A 84 -1.80 0.19 16.88
CA ALA A 84 -0.57 0.64 17.53
C ALA A 84 0.65 0.52 16.62
N VAL A 85 0.79 -0.58 15.88
CA VAL A 85 1.83 -0.78 14.85
C VAL A 85 1.70 0.28 13.75
N HIS A 86 0.47 0.54 13.25
CA HIS A 86 0.25 1.56 12.23
C HIS A 86 0.54 2.98 12.74
N ALA A 87 0.15 3.30 13.96
CA ALA A 87 0.46 4.60 14.59
C ALA A 87 1.97 4.82 14.68
N ARG A 88 2.74 3.78 15.04
CA ARG A 88 4.20 3.83 15.05
C ARG A 88 4.77 4.06 13.66
N LEU A 89 4.27 3.34 12.64
CA LEU A 89 4.65 3.52 11.25
C LEU A 89 4.44 4.97 10.79
N GLN A 90 3.24 5.53 11.03
CA GLN A 90 2.92 6.92 10.71
C GLN A 90 3.83 7.92 11.43
N SER A 91 4.16 7.67 12.71
CA SER A 91 5.08 8.51 13.48
C SER A 91 6.49 8.51 12.88
N LEU A 92 6.99 7.35 12.44
CA LEU A 92 8.31 7.25 11.79
C LEU A 92 8.32 7.95 10.44
N LEU A 93 7.28 7.83 9.64
CA LEU A 93 7.13 8.53 8.36
C LEU A 93 7.04 10.04 8.56
N ALA A 94 6.24 10.50 9.53
CA ALA A 94 6.09 11.92 9.85
C ALA A 94 7.42 12.55 10.30
N ALA A 95 8.24 11.83 11.06
CA ALA A 95 9.58 12.27 11.45
C ALA A 95 10.52 12.47 10.24
N GLN A 96 10.21 11.84 9.10
CA GLN A 96 10.92 12.00 7.82
C GLN A 96 10.21 12.95 6.84
N GLY A 97 9.19 13.69 7.30
CA GLY A 97 8.46 14.68 6.50
C GLY A 97 7.45 14.13 5.51
N VAL A 98 7.02 12.88 5.63
CA VAL A 98 5.99 12.26 4.80
C VAL A 98 4.97 11.51 5.66
N SER A 99 3.74 11.34 5.16
CA SER A 99 2.69 10.57 5.84
C SER A 99 1.85 9.83 4.82
N LEU A 100 1.20 8.74 5.20
CA LEU A 100 0.15 8.10 4.41
C LEU A 100 -1.15 8.86 4.59
N ASP A 101 -1.95 8.99 3.52
CA ASP A 101 -3.28 9.60 3.57
C ASP A 101 -4.29 8.67 4.25
N ALA A 102 -4.13 7.36 4.03
CA ALA A 102 -4.97 6.34 4.63
C ALA A 102 -4.29 4.97 4.64
N ALA A 103 -4.81 4.06 5.46
CA ALA A 103 -4.46 2.65 5.45
C ALA A 103 -5.74 1.80 5.55
N TYR A 104 -5.82 0.78 4.72
CA TYR A 104 -6.90 -0.19 4.68
C TYR A 104 -6.36 -1.58 4.90
N PHE A 105 -7.00 -2.35 5.77
CA PHE A 105 -6.55 -3.66 6.19
C PHE A 105 -7.63 -4.71 5.99
N CYS A 106 -7.26 -5.84 5.41
CA CYS A 106 -8.09 -7.03 5.44
C CYS A 106 -7.74 -7.85 6.68
N PRO A 107 -8.62 -7.92 7.69
CA PRO A 107 -8.35 -8.68 8.92
C PRO A 107 -8.64 -10.17 8.80
N HIS A 108 -9.25 -10.62 7.70
CA HIS A 108 -9.81 -11.95 7.53
C HIS A 108 -8.74 -13.01 7.31
N ALA A 109 -8.95 -14.20 7.87
CA ALA A 109 -8.13 -15.37 7.57
C ALA A 109 -8.36 -15.81 6.10
N PRO A 110 -7.39 -16.48 5.44
CA PRO A 110 -7.51 -16.87 4.03
C PRO A 110 -8.75 -17.70 3.69
N GLN A 111 -9.28 -18.46 4.67
CA GLN A 111 -10.44 -19.34 4.51
C GLN A 111 -11.79 -18.60 4.58
N GLU A 112 -11.80 -17.35 5.00
CA GLU A 112 -13.04 -16.60 5.24
C GLU A 112 -13.65 -15.98 3.97
N SER A 113 -13.09 -16.19 2.81
CA SER A 113 -13.63 -15.74 1.50
C SER A 113 -14.27 -14.36 1.57
N CYS A 114 -13.46 -13.30 1.74
CA CYS A 114 -13.95 -11.92 1.83
C CYS A 114 -13.63 -11.11 0.56
N PRO A 115 -14.40 -10.07 0.22
CA PRO A 115 -14.14 -9.24 -0.95
C PRO A 115 -12.93 -8.28 -0.77
N CYS A 116 -12.42 -8.11 0.47
CA CYS A 116 -11.36 -7.14 0.73
C CYS A 116 -9.94 -7.74 0.72
N ARG A 117 -9.78 -9.07 0.78
CA ARG A 117 -8.46 -9.68 0.77
C ARG A 117 -7.82 -9.61 -0.62
N LYS A 118 -6.66 -8.95 -0.75
CA LYS A 118 -5.86 -8.97 -1.98
C LYS A 118 -5.66 -10.43 -2.44
N PRO A 119 -5.88 -10.77 -3.73
CA PRO A 119 -5.98 -9.89 -4.89
C PRO A 119 -7.38 -9.34 -5.19
N ALA A 120 -8.41 -9.53 -4.34
CA ALA A 120 -9.69 -8.87 -4.54
C ALA A 120 -9.55 -7.35 -4.33
N THR A 121 -10.42 -6.58 -5.02
CA THR A 121 -10.30 -5.11 -5.13
C THR A 121 -10.92 -4.34 -3.98
N GLY A 122 -11.60 -4.99 -3.05
CA GLY A 122 -12.41 -4.33 -2.04
C GLY A 122 -11.67 -3.35 -1.12
N LEU A 123 -10.35 -3.54 -0.85
CA LEU A 123 -9.56 -2.51 -0.14
C LEU A 123 -9.37 -1.25 -1.00
N LEU A 124 -9.07 -1.42 -2.28
CA LEU A 124 -8.88 -0.32 -3.23
C LEU A 124 -10.21 0.41 -3.47
N GLU A 125 -11.31 -0.32 -3.64
CA GLU A 125 -12.65 0.26 -3.80
C GLU A 125 -13.05 1.11 -2.59
N ALA A 126 -12.81 0.62 -1.37
CA ALA A 126 -13.03 1.38 -0.14
C ALA A 126 -12.17 2.66 -0.10
N ALA A 127 -10.92 2.57 -0.52
CA ALA A 127 -10.03 3.73 -0.61
C ALA A 127 -10.53 4.76 -1.65
N CYS A 128 -10.97 4.31 -2.83
CA CYS A 128 -11.52 5.19 -3.88
C CYS A 128 -12.87 5.81 -3.48
N HIS A 129 -13.66 5.12 -2.66
CA HIS A 129 -14.88 5.69 -2.08
C HIS A 129 -14.56 6.85 -1.12
N ASP A 130 -13.56 6.67 -0.27
CA ASP A 130 -13.16 7.65 0.73
C ASP A 130 -12.34 8.82 0.14
N PHE A 131 -11.58 8.56 -0.93
CA PHE A 131 -10.73 9.53 -1.62
C PHE A 131 -10.98 9.46 -3.13
N PRO A 132 -11.59 10.48 -3.74
CA PRO A 132 -11.75 10.53 -5.20
C PRO A 132 -10.41 10.30 -5.90
N THR A 133 -10.31 9.19 -6.63
CA THR A 133 -9.04 8.72 -7.19
C THR A 133 -9.10 8.71 -8.72
N ILE A 134 -8.10 9.30 -9.36
CA ILE A 134 -7.87 9.19 -10.80
C ILE A 134 -7.08 7.89 -11.01
N LEU A 135 -7.76 6.83 -11.49
CA LEU A 135 -7.11 5.53 -11.71
C LEU A 135 -6.03 5.59 -12.79
N GLU A 136 -6.26 6.40 -13.84
CA GLU A 136 -5.22 6.67 -14.83
C GLU A 136 -4.00 7.33 -14.17
N GLY A 137 -2.84 6.70 -14.32
CA GLY A 137 -1.60 7.10 -13.68
C GLY A 137 -1.46 6.66 -12.22
N SER A 138 -2.46 5.97 -11.64
CA SER A 138 -2.31 5.31 -10.35
C SER A 138 -1.55 3.98 -10.47
N ALA A 139 -1.02 3.49 -9.35
CA ALA A 139 -0.29 2.24 -9.30
C ALA A 139 -0.52 1.49 -7.98
N MET A 140 -0.38 0.16 -8.03
CA MET A 140 -0.22 -0.69 -6.85
C MET A 140 1.21 -1.24 -6.81
N ALA A 141 1.89 -1.08 -5.67
CA ALA A 141 3.22 -1.62 -5.43
C ALA A 141 3.22 -2.60 -4.25
N GLY A 142 3.88 -3.72 -4.41
CA GLY A 142 4.03 -4.73 -3.36
C GLY A 142 4.98 -5.85 -3.76
N ASP A 143 5.31 -6.72 -2.83
CA ASP A 143 6.28 -7.81 -3.02
C ASP A 143 5.62 -9.13 -3.44
N LYS A 144 4.28 -9.27 -3.27
CA LYS A 144 3.55 -10.53 -3.46
C LYS A 144 2.69 -10.55 -4.71
N GLU A 145 2.45 -11.75 -5.24
CA GLU A 145 1.56 -11.97 -6.40
C GLU A 145 0.17 -11.33 -6.18
N ALA A 146 -0.34 -11.36 -4.95
CA ALA A 146 -1.62 -10.76 -4.61
C ALA A 146 -1.66 -9.24 -4.85
N ASP A 147 -0.54 -8.54 -4.75
CA ASP A 147 -0.43 -7.11 -5.01
C ASP A 147 -0.46 -6.83 -6.52
N ILE A 148 0.29 -7.64 -7.27
CA ILE A 148 0.35 -7.53 -8.73
C ILE A 148 -1.01 -7.82 -9.34
N LEU A 149 -1.66 -8.90 -8.90
CA LEU A 149 -3.01 -9.25 -9.35
C LEU A 149 -4.05 -8.19 -8.94
N LEU A 150 -3.93 -7.58 -7.75
CA LEU A 150 -4.79 -6.45 -7.36
C LEU A 150 -4.66 -5.29 -8.34
N GLY A 151 -3.43 -4.86 -8.66
CA GLY A 151 -3.20 -3.78 -9.63
C GLY A 151 -3.82 -4.11 -11.00
N ARG A 152 -3.64 -5.35 -11.48
CA ARG A 152 -4.23 -5.84 -12.73
C ARG A 152 -5.75 -5.84 -12.69
N ASN A 153 -6.34 -6.36 -11.63
CA ASN A 153 -7.80 -6.43 -11.46
C ASN A 153 -8.44 -5.03 -11.38
N ALA A 154 -7.71 -4.06 -10.84
CA ALA A 154 -8.15 -2.66 -10.74
C ALA A 154 -7.85 -1.83 -12.01
N GLY A 155 -7.15 -2.39 -13.01
CA GLY A 155 -6.79 -1.68 -14.24
C GLY A 155 -5.76 -0.57 -14.04
N ILE A 156 -4.92 -0.64 -13.01
CA ILE A 156 -3.84 0.29 -12.70
C ILE A 156 -2.48 -0.37 -12.87
N ALA A 157 -1.41 0.43 -12.90
CA ALA A 157 -0.07 -0.12 -13.01
C ALA A 157 0.26 -1.03 -11.81
N ALA A 158 0.83 -2.20 -12.09
CA ALA A 158 1.23 -3.19 -11.09
C ALA A 158 2.76 -3.23 -10.99
N ILE A 159 3.31 -2.81 -9.85
CA ILE A 159 4.75 -2.69 -9.62
C ILE A 159 5.16 -3.71 -8.55
N GLN A 160 6.05 -4.62 -8.91
CA GLN A 160 6.64 -5.52 -7.94
C GLN A 160 7.80 -4.83 -7.23
N ILE A 161 7.83 -4.87 -5.90
CA ILE A 161 9.04 -4.60 -5.13
C ILE A 161 9.82 -5.91 -5.03
N LEU A 162 10.93 -5.97 -5.74
CA LEU A 162 11.69 -7.21 -5.97
C LEU A 162 12.85 -7.30 -4.97
N ALA A 163 12.63 -8.01 -3.87
CA ALA A 163 13.71 -8.32 -2.93
C ALA A 163 14.83 -9.15 -3.59
N PRO A 164 16.09 -9.00 -3.15
CA PRO A 164 17.22 -9.74 -3.68
C PRO A 164 16.97 -11.26 -3.69
N GLY A 165 17.25 -11.91 -4.83
CA GLY A 165 17.07 -13.35 -5.01
C GLY A 165 15.62 -13.80 -5.29
N ARG A 166 14.64 -12.90 -5.28
CA ARG A 166 13.28 -13.20 -5.71
C ARG A 166 13.16 -13.13 -7.23
N LYS A 167 12.20 -13.87 -7.78
CA LYS A 167 11.89 -13.82 -9.22
C LYS A 167 10.84 -12.77 -9.51
N ARG A 168 10.89 -12.23 -10.73
CA ARG A 168 9.82 -11.37 -11.23
C ARG A 168 8.51 -12.15 -11.29
N ILE A 169 7.44 -11.52 -10.77
CA ILE A 169 6.07 -12.04 -10.82
C ILE A 169 5.51 -11.72 -12.20
N GLU A 170 4.87 -12.72 -12.81
CA GLU A 170 4.18 -12.55 -14.09
C GLU A 170 3.04 -11.54 -13.95
N GLY A 171 2.88 -10.67 -14.94
CA GLY A 171 1.88 -9.61 -14.92
C GLY A 171 2.32 -8.32 -14.23
N ALA A 172 3.49 -8.26 -13.61
CA ALA A 172 4.04 -7.00 -13.15
C ALA A 172 4.47 -6.13 -14.34
N ASP A 173 3.98 -4.88 -14.39
CA ASP A 173 4.40 -3.90 -15.42
C ASP A 173 5.87 -3.52 -15.21
N TYR A 174 6.29 -3.42 -13.96
CA TYR A 174 7.67 -3.13 -13.57
C TYR A 174 8.08 -3.94 -12.34
N ALA A 175 9.35 -4.32 -12.28
CA ALA A 175 9.98 -4.92 -11.10
C ALA A 175 11.04 -3.93 -10.60
N ALA A 176 10.70 -3.22 -9.54
CA ALA A 176 11.53 -2.21 -8.89
C ALA A 176 12.37 -2.85 -7.79
N THR A 177 13.58 -2.36 -7.58
CA THR A 177 14.46 -2.80 -6.49
C THR A 177 13.99 -2.31 -5.12
N ASP A 178 13.28 -1.19 -5.10
CA ASP A 178 12.76 -0.51 -3.90
C ASP A 178 11.66 0.50 -4.28
N LEU A 179 11.10 1.20 -3.28
CA LEU A 179 10.06 2.20 -3.53
C LEU A 179 10.56 3.48 -4.23
N ALA A 180 11.84 3.84 -4.11
CA ALA A 180 12.40 4.99 -4.83
C ALA A 180 12.48 4.68 -6.34
N ASP A 181 12.93 3.48 -6.70
CA ASP A 181 12.94 3.00 -8.09
C ASP A 181 11.52 2.88 -8.65
N ALA A 182 10.58 2.34 -7.88
CA ALA A 182 9.16 2.27 -8.25
C ALA A 182 8.57 3.66 -8.54
N ALA A 183 8.85 4.64 -7.68
CA ALA A 183 8.42 6.02 -7.85
C ALA A 183 9.03 6.67 -9.10
N ALA A 184 10.33 6.50 -9.31
CA ALA A 184 11.03 7.05 -10.46
C ALA A 184 10.44 6.51 -11.77
N TRP A 185 10.21 5.19 -11.85
CA TRP A 185 9.60 4.57 -13.02
C TRP A 185 8.18 5.09 -13.27
N LEU A 186 7.31 5.14 -12.24
CA LEU A 186 5.94 5.61 -12.40
C LEU A 186 5.88 7.07 -12.86
N LEU A 187 6.70 7.94 -12.29
CA LEU A 187 6.78 9.35 -12.65
C LEU A 187 7.35 9.56 -14.06
N GLY A 188 8.27 8.69 -14.50
CA GLY A 188 8.83 8.70 -15.86
C GLY A 188 7.76 8.39 -16.92
N ARG A 189 6.84 7.45 -16.67
CA ARG A 189 5.74 7.12 -17.58
C ARG A 189 4.81 8.31 -17.87
N ARG A 190 4.50 9.12 -16.85
CA ARG A 190 3.64 10.30 -17.00
C ARG A 190 4.24 11.35 -17.94
N LYS A 191 5.57 11.50 -17.93
CA LYS A 191 6.26 12.45 -18.83
C LYS A 191 6.28 11.99 -20.30
N GLY A 192 6.26 10.67 -20.54
CA GLY A 192 6.28 10.08 -21.88
C GLY A 192 4.91 9.99 -22.56
N GLY A 193 3.81 10.04 -21.83
CA GLY A 193 2.44 9.98 -22.35
C GLY A 193 1.83 11.34 -22.74
N ALA A 194 2.56 12.43 -22.56
CA ALA A 194 2.13 13.79 -22.90
C ALA A 194 2.74 14.30 -24.23
N ARG A 195 2.91 13.39 -25.23
CA ARG A 195 3.30 13.77 -26.60
C ARG A 195 2.24 13.38 -27.59
#